data_42a49ef08fa3026934bf93081c0c61f7
#
_entry.id   42a49ef08fa3026934bf93081c0c61f7
#
_cell.length_a   1.000
_cell.length_b   1.000
_cell.length_c   1.000
_cell.angle_alpha   90.00
_cell.angle_beta   90.00
_cell.angle_gamma   90.00
#
_symmetry.space_group_name_H-M   'P 1'
#
loop_
_entity.id
_entity.type
_entity.pdbx_description
1 polymer ?
#
loop_
_entity_poly.entity_id
_entity_poly.type
_entity_poly.pdbx_seq_one_letter_code
_entity_poly.pdbx_strand_id
1 'polypeptide(L)'
;TNSTLLSSVIRPLSIRLPIFSTSLLEAARRAVEITAERGLDVGVHFILGLPGETKQMMLDSCEMINALPIRSVKFHQLQIVKGTRMEQEYAERPQDFERFSLDEYLDFFVDMLERLRPDLFIERFVGEVPPRFVNETPWGLIRNVELLRLLEKRLEDRGTWQGRLLSR
;
A
#
# COMPACT_ATOMS: atom_id res chain seq x y z
N THR A 1 38.05 2.84 23.19
CA THR A 1 37.63 4.19 22.83
C THR A 1 37.05 4.21 21.43
N ASN A 2 35.77 4.31 21.29
CA ASN A 2 34.88 4.62 20.18
C ASN A 2 33.74 3.58 20.00
N SER A 3 32.81 3.58 20.94
CA SER A 3 31.53 2.87 20.81
C SER A 3 30.37 3.86 21.08
N THR A 4 30.28 4.95 20.30
CA THR A 4 29.24 5.96 20.58
C THR A 4 28.71 6.63 19.29
N LEU A 5 28.54 5.90 18.20
CA LEU A 5 27.98 6.47 16.95
C LEU A 5 26.99 5.60 16.20
N LEU A 6 26.33 4.62 16.85
CA LEU A 6 25.31 3.78 16.19
C LEU A 6 23.92 3.82 16.84
N SER A 7 23.67 4.78 17.74
CA SER A 7 22.39 4.86 18.45
C SER A 7 21.43 5.97 18.00
N SER A 8 21.68 6.66 16.89
CA SER A 8 20.91 7.85 16.51
C SER A 8 20.12 7.75 15.19
N VAL A 9 19.96 6.58 14.57
CA VAL A 9 19.28 6.48 13.25
C VAL A 9 18.01 5.62 13.27
N ILE A 10 17.67 4.99 14.38
CA ILE A 10 16.37 4.32 14.48
C ILE A 10 15.46 5.18 15.37
N ARG A 11 14.88 6.25 14.80
CA ARG A 11 13.63 6.77 15.34
C ARG A 11 12.56 5.71 15.04
N PRO A 12 11.87 5.17 16.06
CA PRO A 12 10.68 4.37 15.79
C PRO A 12 9.67 5.31 15.12
N LEU A 13 9.46 5.11 13.81
CA LEU A 13 8.32 5.71 13.11
C LEU A 13 7.10 5.16 13.80
N SER A 14 6.46 5.96 14.64
CA SER A 14 5.18 5.64 15.26
C SER A 14 4.09 5.78 14.19
N ILE A 15 4.10 4.87 13.21
CA ILE A 15 2.98 4.69 12.31
C ILE A 15 1.88 4.08 13.16
N ARG A 16 0.96 4.92 13.63
CA ARG A 16 -0.32 4.44 14.15
C ARG A 16 -1.10 3.90 12.95
N LEU A 17 -0.91 2.64 12.64
CA LEU A 17 -1.84 1.89 11.82
C LEU A 17 -3.10 1.67 12.67
N PRO A 18 -4.24 2.24 12.28
CA PRO A 18 -5.42 2.31 13.17
C PRO A 18 -6.07 0.96 13.46
N ILE A 19 -5.69 -0.11 12.80
CA ILE A 19 -6.41 -1.40 12.88
C ILE A 19 -5.53 -2.57 13.35
N PHE A 20 -4.21 -2.50 13.18
CA PHE A 20 -3.33 -3.58 13.63
C PHE A 20 -2.60 -3.18 14.91
N SER A 21 -2.66 -4.04 15.94
CA SER A 21 -1.76 -3.90 17.07
C SER A 21 -0.31 -3.98 16.55
N THR A 22 0.59 -3.22 17.14
CA THR A 22 2.03 -3.23 16.80
C THR A 22 2.57 -4.67 16.74
N SER A 23 2.06 -5.56 17.59
CA SER A 23 2.42 -6.98 17.63
C SER A 23 2.04 -7.78 16.38
N LEU A 24 0.91 -7.48 15.72
CA LEU A 24 0.51 -8.17 14.48
C LEU A 24 1.37 -7.75 13.30
N LEU A 25 1.70 -6.46 13.20
CA LEU A 25 2.59 -5.96 12.16
C LEU A 25 4.00 -6.53 12.31
N GLU A 26 4.52 -6.59 13.54
CA GLU A 26 5.81 -7.22 13.83
C GLU A 26 5.82 -8.71 13.51
N ALA A 27 4.74 -9.43 13.84
CA ALA A 27 4.61 -10.84 13.50
C ALA A 27 4.59 -11.07 11.98
N ALA A 28 3.87 -10.25 11.24
CA ALA A 28 3.84 -10.30 9.77
C ALA A 28 5.22 -10.01 9.17
N ARG A 29 5.90 -8.96 9.65
CA ARG A 29 7.26 -8.62 9.25
C ARG A 29 8.23 -9.78 9.52
N ARG A 30 8.18 -10.35 10.74
CA ARG A 30 9.04 -11.48 11.11
C ARG A 30 8.78 -12.71 10.25
N ALA A 31 7.52 -12.99 9.89
CA ALA A 31 7.17 -14.08 8.97
C ALA A 31 7.81 -13.88 7.58
N VAL A 32 7.75 -12.66 7.05
CA VAL A 32 8.39 -12.29 5.78
C VAL A 32 9.91 -12.51 5.86
N GLU A 33 10.57 -12.00 6.90
CA GLU A 33 12.01 -12.13 7.11
C GLU A 33 12.44 -13.59 7.17
N ILE A 34 11.79 -14.40 8.02
CA ILE A 34 12.08 -15.83 8.18
C ILE A 34 11.89 -16.60 6.87
N THR A 35 10.91 -16.24 6.08
CA THR A 35 10.63 -16.90 4.80
C THR A 35 11.71 -16.56 3.76
N ALA A 36 12.09 -15.30 3.67
CA ALA A 36 13.16 -14.85 2.78
C ALA A 36 14.54 -15.41 3.18
N GLU A 37 14.85 -15.49 4.48
CA GLU A 37 16.07 -16.13 5.01
C GLU A 37 16.23 -17.60 4.58
N ARG A 38 15.12 -18.27 4.26
CA ARG A 38 15.12 -19.64 3.72
C ARG A 38 15.27 -19.74 2.20
N GLY A 39 15.53 -18.60 1.54
CA GLY A 39 15.70 -18.54 0.09
C GLY A 39 14.40 -18.63 -0.70
N LEU A 40 13.26 -18.38 -0.08
CA LEU A 40 11.95 -18.36 -0.76
C LEU A 40 11.63 -16.93 -1.20
N ASP A 41 11.11 -16.81 -2.43
CA ASP A 41 10.56 -15.54 -2.91
C ASP A 41 9.27 -15.20 -2.13
N VAL A 42 9.21 -14.00 -1.56
CA VAL A 42 8.07 -13.55 -0.77
C VAL A 42 7.32 -12.47 -1.54
N GLY A 43 6.01 -12.66 -1.70
CA GLY A 43 5.07 -11.63 -2.14
C GLY A 43 4.13 -11.22 -1.00
N VAL A 44 3.76 -9.94 -0.94
CA VAL A 44 2.83 -9.43 0.07
C VAL A 44 1.61 -8.79 -0.57
N HIS A 45 0.49 -8.80 0.15
CA HIS A 45 -0.71 -8.05 -0.21
C HIS A 45 -0.81 -6.83 0.70
N PHE A 46 -1.04 -5.67 0.10
CA PHE A 46 -1.18 -4.41 0.80
C PHE A 46 -2.57 -3.81 0.50
N ILE A 47 -3.31 -3.49 1.56
CA ILE A 47 -4.63 -2.85 1.42
C ILE A 47 -4.45 -1.37 1.76
N LEU A 48 -4.96 -0.52 0.88
CA LEU A 48 -4.90 0.94 0.98
C LEU A 48 -6.27 1.51 1.33
N GLY A 49 -6.31 2.55 2.16
CA GLY A 49 -7.54 3.23 2.57
C GLY A 49 -8.29 2.55 3.70
N LEU A 50 -7.57 1.89 4.62
CA LEU A 50 -8.13 1.34 5.85
C LEU A 50 -8.74 2.47 6.72
N PRO A 51 -9.77 2.18 7.57
CA PRO A 51 -10.36 3.20 8.43
C PRO A 51 -9.34 3.97 9.24
N GLY A 52 -9.36 5.30 9.17
CA GLY A 52 -8.41 6.20 9.82
C GLY A 52 -7.05 6.33 9.13
N GLU A 53 -6.84 5.66 8.01
CA GLU A 53 -5.63 5.80 7.20
C GLU A 53 -5.74 7.03 6.28
N THR A 54 -4.74 7.91 6.33
CA THR A 54 -4.65 9.08 5.45
C THR A 54 -3.79 8.79 4.22
N LYS A 55 -3.93 9.60 3.16
CA LYS A 55 -3.04 9.54 1.97
C LYS A 55 -1.56 9.59 2.36
N GLN A 56 -1.20 10.44 3.32
CA GLN A 56 0.18 10.56 3.78
C GLN A 56 0.68 9.28 4.48
N MET A 57 -0.15 8.67 5.34
CA MET A 57 0.20 7.40 6.00
C MET A 57 0.43 6.27 5.00
N MET A 58 -0.39 6.22 3.93
CA MET A 58 -0.20 5.26 2.85
C MET A 58 1.09 5.52 2.07
N LEU A 59 1.45 6.77 1.78
CA LEU A 59 2.73 7.13 1.16
C LEU A 59 3.93 6.79 2.06
N ASP A 60 3.83 7.03 3.36
CA ASP A 60 4.87 6.71 4.33
C ASP A 60 5.11 5.19 4.45
N SER A 61 4.08 4.37 4.15
CA SER A 61 4.22 2.91 4.12
C SER A 61 5.19 2.41 3.05
N CYS A 62 5.50 3.20 2.02
CA CYS A 62 6.51 2.85 1.02
C CYS A 62 7.89 2.61 1.63
N GLU A 63 8.27 3.35 2.69
CA GLU A 63 9.53 3.14 3.39
C GLU A 63 9.58 1.75 4.04
N MET A 64 8.50 1.35 4.71
CA MET A 64 8.38 0.01 5.29
C MET A 64 8.41 -1.08 4.21
N ILE A 65 7.67 -0.89 3.11
CA ILE A 65 7.65 -1.85 1.98
C ILE A 65 9.05 -2.01 1.39
N ASN A 66 9.79 -0.92 1.20
CA ASN A 66 11.14 -0.95 0.66
C ASN A 66 12.14 -1.68 1.57
N ALA A 67 11.93 -1.63 2.90
CA ALA A 67 12.78 -2.30 3.89
C ALA A 67 12.52 -3.82 3.99
N LEU A 68 11.38 -4.31 3.49
CA LEU A 68 11.05 -5.73 3.55
C LEU A 68 11.81 -6.53 2.49
N PRO A 69 12.30 -7.75 2.82
CA PRO A 69 12.94 -8.66 1.86
C PRO A 69 11.89 -9.38 0.99
N ILE A 70 11.09 -8.61 0.27
CA ILE A 70 10.04 -9.10 -0.62
C ILE A 70 10.43 -8.92 -2.08
N ARG A 71 9.94 -9.82 -2.94
CA ARG A 71 10.12 -9.74 -4.39
C ARG A 71 8.96 -9.03 -5.07
N SER A 72 7.75 -9.21 -4.55
CA SER A 72 6.56 -8.67 -5.18
C SER A 72 5.54 -8.13 -4.17
N VAL A 73 4.66 -7.27 -4.67
CA VAL A 73 3.54 -6.72 -3.92
C VAL A 73 2.27 -6.67 -4.77
N LYS A 74 1.13 -6.96 -4.14
CA LYS A 74 -0.21 -6.71 -4.69
C LYS A 74 -0.87 -5.63 -3.88
N PHE A 75 -1.22 -4.53 -4.53
CA PHE A 75 -2.00 -3.48 -3.91
C PHE A 75 -3.49 -3.69 -4.14
N HIS A 76 -4.25 -3.38 -3.13
CA HIS A 76 -5.71 -3.40 -3.16
C HIS A 76 -6.23 -2.12 -2.51
N GLN A 77 -7.10 -1.37 -3.19
CA GLN A 77 -7.91 -0.38 -2.48
C GLN A 77 -8.92 -1.11 -1.58
N LEU A 78 -9.25 -0.52 -0.45
CA LEU A 78 -10.26 -1.07 0.44
C LEU A 78 -11.60 -1.19 -0.29
N GLN A 79 -12.20 -2.38 -0.25
CA GLN A 79 -13.53 -2.66 -0.74
C GLN A 79 -14.50 -2.86 0.43
N ILE A 80 -15.58 -2.10 0.46
CA ILE A 80 -16.62 -2.26 1.48
C ILE A 80 -17.56 -3.38 1.06
N VAL A 81 -17.36 -4.55 1.66
CA VAL A 81 -18.14 -5.76 1.33
C VAL A 81 -19.45 -5.78 2.11
N LYS A 82 -20.57 -6.06 1.40
CA LYS A 82 -21.91 -6.16 1.97
C LYS A 82 -22.00 -7.20 3.08
N GLY A 83 -22.78 -6.90 4.11
CA GLY A 83 -23.00 -7.81 5.24
C GLY A 83 -21.85 -7.92 6.20
N THR A 84 -20.80 -7.08 6.06
CA THR A 84 -19.63 -7.10 6.96
C THR A 84 -19.70 -6.02 8.02
N ARG A 85 -18.94 -6.18 9.10
CA ARG A 85 -18.77 -5.13 10.11
C ARG A 85 -18.17 -3.85 9.50
N MET A 86 -17.29 -3.97 8.49
CA MET A 86 -16.70 -2.84 7.78
C MET A 86 -17.78 -1.98 7.07
N GLU A 87 -18.83 -2.60 6.53
CA GLU A 87 -19.98 -1.87 5.96
C GLU A 87 -20.71 -1.05 7.03
N GLN A 88 -20.93 -1.63 8.21
CA GLN A 88 -21.55 -0.92 9.32
C GLN A 88 -20.69 0.26 9.80
N GLU A 89 -19.41 0.04 9.98
CA GLU A 89 -18.45 1.09 10.36
C GLU A 89 -18.39 2.23 9.32
N TYR A 90 -18.45 1.89 8.03
CA TYR A 90 -18.49 2.87 6.95
C TYR A 90 -19.80 3.68 6.97
N ALA A 91 -20.93 3.04 7.21
CA ALA A 91 -22.23 3.72 7.30
C ALA A 91 -22.30 4.67 8.51
N GLU A 92 -21.68 4.30 9.63
CA GLU A 92 -21.65 5.10 10.86
C GLU A 92 -20.64 6.26 10.81
N ARG A 93 -19.48 6.04 10.19
CA ARG A 93 -18.34 6.96 10.17
C ARG A 93 -17.66 7.01 8.81
N PRO A 94 -18.34 7.45 7.75
CA PRO A 94 -17.76 7.49 6.40
C PRO A 94 -16.54 8.39 6.28
N GLN A 95 -16.40 9.40 7.15
CA GLN A 95 -15.27 10.32 7.23
C GLN A 95 -13.95 9.64 7.67
N ASP A 96 -14.02 8.46 8.28
CA ASP A 96 -12.84 7.70 8.70
C ASP A 96 -12.19 6.92 7.52
N PHE A 97 -12.82 6.95 6.34
CA PHE A 97 -12.40 6.18 5.18
C PHE A 97 -11.91 7.11 4.07
N GLU A 98 -10.65 6.98 3.70
CA GLU A 98 -10.10 7.69 2.55
C GLU A 98 -10.69 7.11 1.26
N ARG A 99 -11.39 7.96 0.50
CA ARG A 99 -12.01 7.57 -0.77
C ARG A 99 -11.37 8.35 -1.91
N PHE A 100 -11.05 7.64 -2.97
CA PHE A 100 -10.45 8.21 -4.16
C PHE A 100 -11.45 8.17 -5.32
N SER A 101 -11.50 9.22 -6.12
CA SER A 101 -11.90 9.11 -7.52
C SER A 101 -10.83 8.34 -8.29
N LEU A 102 -11.13 7.91 -9.51
CA LEU A 102 -10.14 7.20 -10.34
C LEU A 102 -8.90 8.07 -10.59
N ASP A 103 -9.10 9.34 -10.94
CA ASP A 103 -7.98 10.25 -11.21
C ASP A 103 -7.12 10.50 -9.97
N GLU A 104 -7.74 10.72 -8.80
CA GLU A 104 -7.00 10.85 -7.54
C GLU A 104 -6.22 9.60 -7.20
N TYR A 105 -6.78 8.40 -7.46
CA TYR A 105 -6.07 7.14 -7.22
C TYR A 105 -4.88 6.95 -8.14
N LEU A 106 -5.03 7.31 -9.42
CA LEU A 106 -3.93 7.27 -10.38
C LEU A 106 -2.80 8.21 -9.97
N ASP A 107 -3.13 9.46 -9.59
CA ASP A 107 -2.14 10.41 -9.11
C ASP A 107 -1.44 9.95 -7.84
N PHE A 108 -2.21 9.49 -6.86
CA PHE A 108 -1.70 8.93 -5.62
C PHE A 108 -0.79 7.72 -5.88
N PHE A 109 -1.17 6.84 -6.83
CA PHE A 109 -0.38 5.66 -7.12
C PHE A 109 0.94 5.98 -7.83
N VAL A 110 0.97 7.01 -8.67
CA VAL A 110 2.23 7.54 -9.22
C VAL A 110 3.13 8.05 -8.11
N ASP A 111 2.58 8.80 -7.14
CA ASP A 111 3.33 9.28 -5.98
C ASP A 111 3.89 8.12 -5.12
N MET A 112 3.19 7.00 -5.00
CA MET A 112 3.70 5.77 -4.39
C MET A 112 4.81 5.14 -5.21
N LEU A 113 4.62 4.99 -6.54
CA LEU A 113 5.60 4.39 -7.44
C LEU A 113 6.93 5.12 -7.38
N GLU A 114 6.93 6.43 -7.36
CA GLU A 114 8.15 7.24 -7.24
C GLU A 114 8.96 6.93 -5.96
N ARG A 115 8.29 6.43 -4.91
CA ARG A 115 8.88 6.11 -3.59
C ARG A 115 9.21 4.63 -3.41
N LEU A 116 8.67 3.75 -4.24
CA LEU A 116 8.94 2.31 -4.18
C LEU A 116 10.22 1.96 -4.92
N ARG A 117 11.02 1.05 -4.36
CA ARG A 117 12.27 0.61 -4.99
C ARG A 117 12.03 0.01 -6.37
N PRO A 118 12.90 0.28 -7.37
CA PRO A 118 12.66 -0.07 -8.77
C PRO A 118 12.71 -1.56 -9.06
N ASP A 119 13.31 -2.37 -8.20
CA ASP A 119 13.40 -3.83 -8.32
C ASP A 119 12.19 -4.57 -7.71
N LEU A 120 11.26 -3.84 -7.07
CA LEU A 120 10.03 -4.41 -6.53
C LEU A 120 9.03 -4.65 -7.65
N PHE A 121 8.65 -5.91 -7.86
CA PHE A 121 7.64 -6.26 -8.85
C PHE A 121 6.22 -6.01 -8.30
N ILE A 122 5.45 -5.18 -9.01
CA ILE A 122 4.06 -4.90 -8.64
C ILE A 122 3.14 -5.76 -9.49
N GLU A 123 2.56 -6.79 -8.86
CA GLU A 123 1.70 -7.76 -9.54
C GLU A 123 0.29 -7.22 -9.81
N ARG A 124 -0.17 -6.28 -8.94
CA ARG A 124 -1.53 -5.75 -9.03
C ARG A 124 -1.61 -4.37 -8.39
N PHE A 125 -2.42 -3.52 -9.00
CA PHE A 125 -2.66 -2.14 -8.56
C PHE A 125 -4.05 -1.92 -7.97
N VAL A 126 -5.00 -2.83 -8.19
CA VAL A 126 -6.40 -2.70 -7.78
C VAL A 126 -6.98 -4.06 -7.41
N GLY A 127 -7.82 -4.10 -6.37
CA GLY A 127 -8.60 -5.28 -6.03
C GLY A 127 -9.82 -5.40 -6.94
N GLU A 128 -10.06 -6.60 -7.44
CA GLU A 128 -11.24 -6.91 -8.26
C GLU A 128 -12.24 -7.71 -7.41
N VAL A 129 -13.33 -7.07 -6.99
CA VAL A 129 -14.43 -7.72 -6.26
C VAL A 129 -15.68 -7.68 -7.14
N PRO A 130 -16.40 -8.80 -7.30
CA PRO A 130 -17.64 -8.79 -8.06
C PRO A 130 -18.65 -7.78 -7.48
N PRO A 131 -19.32 -6.95 -8.31
CA PRO A 131 -20.17 -5.85 -7.86
C PRO A 131 -21.31 -6.27 -6.92
N ARG A 132 -21.77 -7.51 -7.04
CA ARG A 132 -22.82 -8.06 -6.16
C ARG A 132 -22.42 -8.09 -4.68
N PHE A 133 -21.11 -8.07 -4.39
CA PHE A 133 -20.58 -8.14 -3.02
C PHE A 133 -20.22 -6.78 -2.42
N VAL A 134 -20.23 -5.71 -3.20
CA VAL A 134 -19.90 -4.37 -2.74
C VAL A 134 -21.09 -3.42 -2.92
N ASN A 135 -21.20 -2.41 -2.05
CA ASN A 135 -22.28 -1.41 -2.16
C ASN A 135 -21.98 -0.39 -3.24
N GLU A 136 -20.73 -0.07 -3.45
CA GLU A 136 -20.30 0.97 -4.37
C GLU A 136 -19.14 0.47 -5.23
N THR A 137 -19.19 0.86 -6.49
CA THR A 137 -18.08 0.69 -7.43
C THR A 137 -17.68 2.08 -7.93
N PRO A 138 -16.91 2.87 -7.13
CA PRO A 138 -16.68 4.29 -7.40
C PRO A 138 -16.01 4.56 -8.74
N TRP A 139 -15.33 3.56 -9.29
CA TRP A 139 -14.65 3.64 -10.60
C TRP A 139 -15.29 2.73 -11.66
N GLY A 140 -16.50 2.23 -11.40
CA GLY A 140 -17.10 1.15 -12.20
C GLY A 140 -16.35 -0.17 -12.04
N LEU A 141 -16.31 -0.96 -13.10
CA LEU A 141 -15.65 -2.28 -13.13
C LEU A 141 -14.29 -2.20 -13.82
N ILE A 142 -13.43 -1.29 -13.39
CA ILE A 142 -12.09 -1.20 -13.98
C ILE A 142 -11.28 -2.44 -13.62
N ARG A 143 -10.71 -3.08 -14.64
CA ARG A 143 -9.81 -4.22 -14.48
C ARG A 143 -8.38 -3.75 -14.24
N ASN A 144 -7.59 -4.58 -13.57
CA ASN A 144 -6.19 -4.25 -13.30
C ASN A 144 -5.40 -3.93 -14.58
N VAL A 145 -5.66 -4.61 -15.67
CA VAL A 145 -5.00 -4.37 -16.97
C VAL A 145 -5.32 -2.99 -17.56
N GLU A 146 -6.53 -2.52 -17.35
CA GLU A 146 -6.96 -1.20 -17.79
C GLU A 146 -6.36 -0.11 -16.90
N LEU A 147 -6.40 -0.33 -15.59
CA LEU A 147 -5.76 0.58 -14.63
C LEU A 147 -4.26 0.72 -14.90
N LEU A 148 -3.57 -0.39 -15.23
CA LEU A 148 -2.16 -0.37 -15.58
C LEU A 148 -1.88 0.55 -16.77
N ARG A 149 -2.68 0.48 -17.83
CA ARG A 149 -2.54 1.38 -19.00
C ARG A 149 -2.71 2.86 -18.62
N LEU A 150 -3.66 3.15 -17.74
CA LEU A 150 -3.87 4.52 -17.26
C LEU A 150 -2.71 5.00 -16.40
N LEU A 151 -2.14 4.14 -15.57
CA LEU A 151 -0.95 4.43 -14.77
C LEU A 151 0.28 4.66 -15.65
N GLU A 152 0.52 3.80 -16.63
CA GLU A 152 1.62 3.95 -17.59
C GLU A 152 1.54 5.31 -18.30
N LYS A 153 0.35 5.65 -18.81
CA LYS A 153 0.13 6.97 -19.40
C LYS A 153 0.38 8.12 -18.42
N ARG A 154 -0.08 7.99 -17.16
CA ARG A 154 0.12 9.02 -16.14
C ARG A 154 1.60 9.20 -15.79
N LEU A 155 2.38 8.10 -15.74
CA LEU A 155 3.84 8.14 -15.57
C LEU A 155 4.52 8.85 -16.73
N GLU A 156 4.13 8.55 -17.98
CA GLU A 156 4.64 9.23 -19.17
C GLU A 156 4.31 10.73 -19.15
N ASP A 157 3.05 11.10 -18.90
CA ASP A 157 2.58 12.49 -18.83
C ASP A 157 3.33 13.30 -17.75
N ARG A 158 3.71 12.67 -16.64
CA ARG A 158 4.49 13.28 -15.56
C ARG A 158 6.02 13.19 -15.78
N GLY A 159 6.50 12.46 -16.77
CA GLY A 159 7.93 12.23 -17.03
C GLY A 159 8.64 11.57 -15.85
N THR A 160 7.99 10.59 -15.22
CA THR A 160 8.46 9.96 -13.99
C THR A 160 8.45 8.42 -14.07
N TRP A 161 9.02 7.75 -13.07
CA TRP A 161 9.16 6.29 -13.02
C TRP A 161 9.25 5.77 -11.59
N GLN A 162 9.10 4.46 -11.45
CA GLN A 162 9.24 3.78 -10.15
C GLN A 162 10.65 4.00 -9.56
N GLY A 163 10.70 4.44 -8.32
CA GLY A 163 11.94 4.68 -7.57
C GLY A 163 12.62 6.02 -7.85
N ARG A 164 11.99 6.91 -8.61
CA ARG A 164 12.59 8.22 -8.94
C ARG A 164 13.01 9.02 -7.71
N LEU A 165 12.23 8.95 -6.61
CA LEU A 165 12.50 9.71 -5.38
C LEU A 165 13.43 8.99 -4.40
N LEU A 166 13.86 7.77 -4.71
CA LEU A 166 14.86 7.09 -3.90
C LEU A 166 16.24 7.64 -4.25
N SER A 167 16.95 8.13 -3.24
CA SER A 167 18.36 8.54 -3.42
C SER A 167 19.17 7.37 -3.94
N ARG A 168 19.95 7.59 -5.00
CA ARG A 168 20.96 6.64 -5.48
C ARG A 168 22.14 6.57 -4.54
#